data_2b8efacd15a7093861297ffaeb85bea2
#
_entry.id   2b8efacd15a7093861297ffaeb85bea2
#
_cell.length_a   1.000
_cell.length_b   1.000
_cell.length_c   1.000
_cell.angle_alpha   90.00
_cell.angle_beta   90.00
_cell.angle_gamma   90.00
#
_symmetry.space_group_name_H-M   'P 1'
#
loop_
_entity.id
_entity.type
_entity.pdbx_description
1 polymer ?
#
loop_
_entity_poly.entity_id
_entity_poly.type
_entity_poly.pdbx_seq_one_letter_code
_entity_poly.pdbx_strand_id
1 'polypeptide(L)'
;MDARAIPFDTRRDCEAQFLAVVAAAQHSLRLFDPDGAVFALGTIQVNAALRAFLQRGGTLRLALHEPGHIERHCPRFLRLLRDYGHACECRQSPKNLRQLSDSFSIADEQHVVRRFHSDHMRGEASFDDPRAVEVPHHRFEAIWEASRPTLHPTTTGL
;
A
#
# COMPACT_ATOMS: atom_id res chain seq x y z
N MET A 1 27.67 5.42 -1.97
CA MET A 1 27.43 4.25 -1.12
C MET A 1 26.24 3.50 -1.66
N ASP A 2 26.44 2.24 -1.96
CA ASP A 2 25.35 1.47 -2.56
C ASP A 2 24.27 1.18 -1.54
N ALA A 3 23.07 1.60 -1.86
CA ALA A 3 21.90 1.24 -1.05
C ALA A 3 21.72 -0.28 -1.14
N ARG A 4 21.55 -0.92 -0.01
CA ARG A 4 21.34 -2.37 0.05
C ARG A 4 19.91 -2.67 0.39
N ALA A 5 19.34 -3.65 -0.34
CA ALA A 5 18.03 -4.17 0.01
C ALA A 5 18.12 -4.92 1.34
N ILE A 6 17.09 -4.73 2.16
CA ILE A 6 16.97 -5.40 3.46
C ILE A 6 16.00 -6.55 3.27
N PRO A 7 16.47 -7.81 3.25
CA PRO A 7 15.59 -8.96 3.06
C PRO A 7 14.76 -9.24 4.31
N PHE A 8 13.58 -9.81 4.10
CA PHE A 8 12.76 -10.34 5.18
C PHE A 8 12.04 -11.61 4.71
N ASP A 9 11.63 -12.45 5.66
CA ASP A 9 10.91 -13.68 5.35
C ASP A 9 9.83 -14.00 6.39
N THR A 10 9.53 -13.07 7.30
CA THR A 10 8.49 -13.26 8.29
C THR A 10 7.44 -12.15 8.17
N ARG A 11 6.23 -12.46 8.62
CA ARG A 11 5.15 -11.45 8.68
C ARG A 11 5.56 -10.26 9.54
N ARG A 12 6.16 -10.53 10.69
CA ARG A 12 6.58 -9.49 11.62
C ARG A 12 7.54 -8.50 10.96
N ASP A 13 8.54 -9.02 10.25
CA ASP A 13 9.53 -8.16 9.61
C ASP A 13 8.95 -7.43 8.41
N CYS A 14 8.07 -8.08 7.65
CA CYS A 14 7.35 -7.43 6.56
C CYS A 14 6.52 -6.25 7.09
N GLU A 15 5.77 -6.45 8.15
CA GLU A 15 4.97 -5.40 8.76
C GLU A 15 5.84 -4.27 9.32
N ALA A 16 6.98 -4.60 9.92
CA ALA A 16 7.91 -3.60 10.42
C ALA A 16 8.47 -2.74 9.28
N GLN A 17 8.81 -3.35 8.15
CA GLN A 17 9.31 -2.60 7.00
C GLN A 17 8.22 -1.73 6.37
N PHE A 18 6.98 -2.22 6.34
CA PHE A 18 5.86 -1.40 5.86
C PHE A 18 5.67 -0.16 6.76
N LEU A 19 5.68 -0.34 8.07
CA LEU A 19 5.58 0.80 8.98
C LEU A 19 6.75 1.78 8.79
N ALA A 20 7.94 1.26 8.54
CA ALA A 20 9.11 2.11 8.28
C ALA A 20 8.95 2.92 7.00
N VAL A 21 8.40 2.32 5.94
CA VAL A 21 8.18 3.05 4.68
C VAL A 21 7.10 4.11 4.85
N VAL A 22 6.04 3.83 5.59
CA VAL A 22 5.00 4.83 5.88
C VAL A 22 5.58 6.00 6.69
N ALA A 23 6.41 5.70 7.68
CA ALA A 23 7.04 6.74 8.50
C ALA A 23 7.99 7.62 7.67
N ALA A 24 8.67 7.05 6.68
CA ALA A 24 9.57 7.78 5.80
C ALA A 24 8.83 8.62 4.75
N ALA A 25 7.59 8.28 4.43
CA ALA A 25 6.83 8.94 3.38
C ALA A 25 6.48 10.38 3.76
N GLN A 26 6.72 11.32 2.84
CA GLN A 26 6.41 12.73 3.05
C GLN A 26 5.35 13.25 2.08
N HIS A 27 5.31 12.74 0.86
CA HIS A 27 4.44 13.28 -0.18
C HIS A 27 3.45 12.26 -0.74
N SER A 28 3.90 11.05 -1.06
CA SER A 28 3.03 10.06 -1.70
C SER A 28 3.30 8.66 -1.17
N LEU A 29 2.25 7.87 -1.10
CA LEU A 29 2.32 6.47 -0.72
C LEU A 29 1.44 5.68 -1.69
N ARG A 30 2.04 4.73 -2.40
CA ARG A 30 1.36 3.89 -3.38
C ARG A 30 1.47 2.45 -2.94
N LEU A 31 0.33 1.79 -2.79
CA LEU A 31 0.24 0.43 -2.27
C LEU A 31 -0.42 -0.47 -3.30
N PHE A 32 0.15 -1.64 -3.55
CA PHE A 32 -0.48 -2.69 -4.33
C PHE A 32 -0.37 -4.03 -3.62
N ASP A 33 -1.48 -4.74 -3.53
CA ASP A 33 -1.56 -6.10 -3.02
C ASP A 33 -2.82 -6.77 -3.57
N PRO A 34 -2.84 -8.10 -3.72
CA PRO A 34 -4.06 -8.79 -4.17
C PRO A 34 -5.31 -8.46 -3.37
N ASP A 35 -5.26 -8.39 -2.04
CA ASP A 35 -6.43 -8.10 -1.20
C ASP A 35 -6.17 -7.07 -0.09
N GLY A 36 -4.97 -6.55 0.01
CA GLY A 36 -4.60 -5.57 1.01
C GLY A 36 -4.23 -6.14 2.37
N ALA A 37 -4.33 -7.45 2.58
CA ALA A 37 -4.08 -8.07 3.89
C ALA A 37 -2.65 -7.88 4.37
N VAL A 38 -1.68 -7.84 3.46
CA VAL A 38 -0.26 -7.71 3.82
C VAL A 38 0.03 -6.42 4.57
N PHE A 39 -0.75 -5.38 4.33
CA PHE A 39 -0.51 -4.06 4.93
C PHE A 39 -1.08 -3.92 6.34
N ALA A 40 -1.82 -4.91 6.82
CA ALA A 40 -2.41 -4.91 8.16
C ALA A 40 -3.22 -3.63 8.45
N LEU A 41 -4.04 -3.22 7.47
CA LEU A 41 -4.76 -1.94 7.51
C LEU A 41 -5.80 -1.84 8.63
N GLY A 42 -6.18 -2.98 9.21
CA GLY A 42 -7.13 -3.01 10.32
C GLY A 42 -6.49 -2.74 11.69
N THR A 43 -5.16 -2.67 11.78
CA THR A 43 -4.50 -2.52 13.07
C THR A 43 -4.43 -1.07 13.52
N ILE A 44 -4.35 -0.88 14.84
CA ILE A 44 -4.21 0.45 15.43
C ILE A 44 -2.90 1.10 14.98
N GLN A 45 -1.83 0.32 14.94
CA GLN A 45 -0.49 0.82 14.60
C GLN A 45 -0.43 1.36 13.18
N VAL A 46 -0.94 0.60 12.21
CA VAL A 46 -0.92 1.03 10.82
C VAL A 46 -1.85 2.22 10.62
N ASN A 47 -3.02 2.21 11.27
CA ASN A 47 -3.95 3.32 11.20
C ASN A 47 -3.30 4.62 11.70
N ALA A 48 -2.61 4.56 12.84
CA ALA A 48 -1.92 5.72 13.39
C ALA A 48 -0.83 6.24 12.45
N ALA A 49 -0.06 5.33 11.85
CA ALA A 49 1.01 5.70 10.91
C ALA A 49 0.46 6.37 9.66
N LEU A 50 -0.61 5.81 9.09
CA LEU A 50 -1.25 6.38 7.90
C LEU A 50 -1.89 7.72 8.20
N ARG A 51 -2.54 7.88 9.36
CA ARG A 51 -3.11 9.17 9.74
C ARG A 51 -2.03 10.23 9.88
N ALA A 52 -0.92 9.89 10.51
CA ALA A 52 0.20 10.83 10.65
C ALA A 52 0.73 11.26 9.27
N PHE A 53 0.85 10.31 8.34
CA PHE A 53 1.27 10.61 6.97
C PHE A 53 0.28 11.56 6.28
N LEU A 54 -1.02 11.30 6.38
CA LEU A 54 -2.03 12.14 5.76
C LEU A 54 -2.13 13.53 6.42
N GLN A 55 -1.91 13.60 7.73
CA GLN A 55 -1.87 14.86 8.44
C GLN A 55 -0.69 15.75 7.99
N ARG A 56 0.39 15.13 7.52
CA ARG A 56 1.52 15.86 6.95
C ARG A 56 1.27 16.37 5.53
N GLY A 57 0.08 16.10 4.97
CA GLY A 57 -0.26 16.50 3.61
C GLY A 57 0.04 15.46 2.55
N GLY A 58 0.28 14.21 2.94
CA GLY A 58 0.54 13.12 2.00
C GLY A 58 -0.71 12.68 1.26
N THR A 59 -0.51 11.99 0.14
CA THR A 59 -1.59 11.37 -0.63
C THR A 59 -1.37 9.86 -0.70
N LEU A 60 -2.46 9.11 -0.58
CA LEU A 60 -2.45 7.64 -0.53
C LEU A 60 -3.24 7.07 -1.70
N ARG A 61 -2.63 6.12 -2.41
CA ARG A 61 -3.31 5.34 -3.45
C ARG A 61 -3.13 3.87 -3.16
N LEU A 62 -4.23 3.13 -3.16
CA LEU A 62 -4.23 1.68 -2.96
C LEU A 62 -4.86 1.00 -4.16
N ALA A 63 -4.13 0.08 -4.80
CA ALA A 63 -4.66 -0.79 -5.85
C ALA A 63 -4.69 -2.22 -5.35
N LEU A 64 -5.79 -2.93 -5.64
CA LEU A 64 -5.93 -4.32 -5.23
C LEU A 64 -6.88 -5.07 -6.17
N HIS A 65 -6.86 -6.40 -6.10
CA HIS A 65 -7.76 -7.22 -6.92
C HIS A 65 -9.13 -7.37 -6.26
N GLU A 66 -9.14 -7.60 -4.93
CA GLU A 66 -10.36 -7.89 -4.19
C GLU A 66 -10.48 -7.01 -2.96
N PRO A 67 -11.49 -6.15 -2.89
CA PRO A 67 -11.66 -5.27 -1.72
C PRO A 67 -12.34 -5.95 -0.51
N GLY A 68 -12.82 -7.17 -0.68
CA GLY A 68 -13.64 -7.85 0.36
C GLY A 68 -12.97 -7.98 1.72
N HIS A 69 -11.66 -8.27 1.75
CA HIS A 69 -10.94 -8.38 3.01
C HIS A 69 -10.97 -7.05 3.78
N ILE A 70 -10.72 -5.95 3.10
CA ILE A 70 -10.74 -4.63 3.71
C ILE A 70 -12.14 -4.28 4.21
N GLU A 71 -13.16 -4.55 3.37
CA GLU A 71 -14.54 -4.26 3.75
C GLU A 71 -14.97 -5.02 5.00
N ARG A 72 -14.54 -6.27 5.14
CA ARG A 72 -14.96 -7.11 6.26
C ARG A 72 -14.09 -6.97 7.50
N HIS A 73 -12.80 -6.67 7.34
CA HIS A 73 -11.84 -6.78 8.44
C HIS A 73 -11.08 -5.51 8.78
N CYS A 74 -11.26 -4.42 8.03
CA CYS A 74 -10.48 -3.21 8.24
C CYS A 74 -11.36 -1.96 8.43
N PRO A 75 -12.24 -1.95 9.44
CA PRO A 75 -13.12 -0.78 9.65
C PRO A 75 -12.36 0.50 9.94
N ARG A 76 -11.18 0.42 10.56
CA ARG A 76 -10.35 1.60 10.81
C ARG A 76 -9.88 2.23 9.51
N PHE A 77 -9.54 1.39 8.52
CA PHE A 77 -9.12 1.90 7.22
C PHE A 77 -10.27 2.56 6.46
N LEU A 78 -11.46 1.97 6.52
CA LEU A 78 -12.64 2.56 5.90
C LEU A 78 -12.95 3.94 6.51
N ARG A 79 -12.77 4.06 7.81
CA ARG A 79 -12.94 5.34 8.49
C ARG A 79 -11.87 6.35 8.06
N LEU A 80 -10.63 5.89 7.90
CA LEU A 80 -9.54 6.71 7.38
C LEU A 80 -9.88 7.28 6.00
N LEU A 81 -10.39 6.43 5.10
CA LEU A 81 -10.80 6.86 3.77
C LEU A 81 -11.88 7.93 3.82
N ARG A 82 -12.82 7.79 4.76
CA ARG A 82 -13.88 8.78 4.94
C ARG A 82 -13.32 10.10 5.48
N ASP A 83 -12.43 10.02 6.46
CA ASP A 83 -11.88 11.22 7.10
C ASP A 83 -10.95 11.99 6.17
N TYR A 84 -10.25 11.29 5.27
CA TYR A 84 -9.27 11.88 4.36
C TYR A 84 -9.60 11.60 2.90
N GLY A 85 -10.89 11.61 2.54
CA GLY A 85 -11.34 11.23 1.20
C GLY A 85 -10.73 12.05 0.07
N HIS A 86 -10.32 13.28 0.34
CA HIS A 86 -9.67 14.12 -0.66
C HIS A 86 -8.21 13.74 -0.93
N ALA A 87 -7.60 12.97 -0.03
CA ALA A 87 -6.19 12.60 -0.12
C ALA A 87 -5.99 11.10 -0.31
N CYS A 88 -7.05 10.31 -0.35
CA CYS A 88 -6.99 8.86 -0.46
C CYS A 88 -7.87 8.38 -1.62
N GLU A 89 -7.33 7.46 -2.41
CA GLU A 89 -8.11 6.80 -3.46
C GLU A 89 -7.75 5.33 -3.52
N CYS A 90 -8.77 4.46 -3.67
CA CYS A 90 -8.57 3.03 -3.84
C CYS A 90 -9.15 2.61 -5.18
N ARG A 91 -8.46 1.71 -5.88
CA ARG A 91 -8.92 1.17 -7.15
C ARG A 91 -8.83 -0.34 -7.19
N GLN A 92 -9.78 -0.95 -7.86
CA GLN A 92 -9.83 -2.40 -8.07
C GLN A 92 -9.34 -2.70 -9.48
N SER A 93 -8.42 -3.66 -9.58
CA SER A 93 -7.84 -4.06 -10.85
C SER A 93 -8.82 -4.88 -11.69
N PRO A 94 -8.67 -4.88 -13.02
CA PRO A 94 -9.50 -5.71 -13.89
C PRO A 94 -9.10 -7.18 -13.79
N LYS A 95 -9.98 -8.06 -14.28
CA LYS A 95 -9.77 -9.51 -14.19
C LYS A 95 -8.49 -9.99 -14.85
N ASN A 96 -8.07 -9.35 -15.94
CA ASN A 96 -6.87 -9.76 -16.66
C ASN A 96 -5.56 -9.47 -15.92
N LEU A 97 -5.61 -8.77 -14.77
CA LEU A 97 -4.43 -8.53 -13.94
C LEU A 97 -4.40 -9.38 -12.67
N ARG A 98 -5.39 -10.25 -12.47
CA ARG A 98 -5.49 -11.01 -11.21
C ARG A 98 -4.37 -12.03 -11.00
N GLN A 99 -3.62 -12.39 -12.03
CA GLN A 99 -2.46 -13.24 -11.88
C GLN A 99 -1.30 -12.55 -11.16
N LEU A 100 -1.31 -11.22 -11.05
CA LEU A 100 -0.28 -10.52 -10.30
C LEU A 100 -0.45 -10.82 -8.81
N SER A 101 0.54 -11.48 -8.23
CA SER A 101 0.44 -12.02 -6.87
C SER A 101 1.48 -11.47 -5.91
N ASP A 102 2.27 -10.53 -6.35
CA ASP A 102 3.22 -9.85 -5.47
C ASP A 102 2.58 -8.61 -4.84
N SER A 103 3.30 -7.97 -3.93
CA SER A 103 2.83 -6.78 -3.24
C SER A 103 3.97 -5.80 -3.12
N PHE A 104 3.64 -4.51 -3.13
CA PHE A 104 4.66 -3.50 -2.86
C PHE A 104 4.03 -2.22 -2.33
N SER A 105 4.85 -1.48 -1.58
CA SER A 105 4.53 -0.14 -1.10
C SER A 105 5.66 0.79 -1.49
N ILE A 106 5.32 1.94 -2.08
CA ILE A 106 6.28 2.91 -2.60
C ILE A 106 6.02 4.26 -1.94
N ALA A 107 7.07 4.82 -1.33
CA ALA A 107 7.00 6.14 -0.71
C ALA A 107 7.89 7.13 -1.44
N ASP A 108 7.30 8.23 -1.94
CA ASP A 108 8.02 9.38 -2.50
C ASP A 108 8.96 9.05 -3.66
N GLU A 109 8.74 7.94 -4.34
CA GLU A 109 9.64 7.46 -5.39
C GLU A 109 11.09 7.26 -4.88
N GLN A 110 11.24 7.11 -3.56
CA GLN A 110 12.53 6.97 -2.88
C GLN A 110 12.67 5.64 -2.15
N HIS A 111 11.56 5.10 -1.67
CA HIS A 111 11.57 3.93 -0.79
C HIS A 111 10.57 2.90 -1.29
N VAL A 112 10.89 1.62 -1.19
CA VAL A 112 9.99 0.55 -1.60
C VAL A 112 10.14 -0.66 -0.68
N VAL A 113 9.00 -1.27 -0.35
CA VAL A 113 8.95 -2.57 0.30
C VAL A 113 8.22 -3.51 -0.64
N ARG A 114 8.80 -4.67 -0.94
CA ARG A 114 8.24 -5.64 -1.87
C ARG A 114 8.08 -6.98 -1.19
N ARG A 115 6.91 -7.61 -1.33
CA ARG A 115 6.73 -9.03 -1.04
C ARG A 115 6.62 -9.75 -2.38
N PHE A 116 7.42 -10.80 -2.58
CA PHE A 116 7.58 -11.40 -3.91
C PHE A 116 6.39 -12.21 -4.39
N HIS A 117 5.63 -12.81 -3.47
CA HIS A 117 4.47 -13.60 -3.83
C HIS A 117 3.52 -13.72 -2.63
N SER A 118 2.22 -13.82 -2.93
CA SER A 118 1.19 -13.92 -1.88
C SER A 118 1.23 -15.21 -1.06
N ASP A 119 1.93 -16.24 -1.55
CA ASP A 119 2.03 -17.52 -0.85
C ASP A 119 3.01 -17.49 0.32
N HIS A 120 3.84 -16.47 0.45
CA HIS A 120 4.84 -16.39 1.52
C HIS A 120 5.12 -14.94 1.89
N MET A 121 5.86 -14.75 2.98
CA MET A 121 6.18 -13.39 3.46
C MET A 121 7.58 -12.94 3.05
N ARG A 122 8.20 -13.63 2.09
CA ARG A 122 9.54 -13.28 1.63
C ARG A 122 9.51 -12.03 0.76
N GLY A 123 10.44 -11.12 1.04
CA GLY A 123 10.56 -9.90 0.26
C GLY A 123 11.80 -9.12 0.64
N GLU A 124 11.80 -7.85 0.26
CA GLU A 124 12.90 -6.94 0.59
C GLU A 124 12.42 -5.50 0.66
N ALA A 125 13.14 -4.70 1.44
CA ALA A 125 12.90 -3.27 1.57
C ALA A 125 14.14 -2.51 1.09
N SER A 126 13.93 -1.39 0.41
CA SER A 126 15.00 -0.50 -0.03
C SER A 126 14.61 0.94 0.31
N PHE A 127 15.49 1.64 1.01
CA PHE A 127 15.26 3.02 1.43
C PHE A 127 16.29 3.93 0.79
N ASP A 128 15.89 5.14 0.43
CA ASP A 128 16.74 6.12 -0.23
C ASP A 128 17.40 5.56 -1.49
N ASP A 129 16.61 4.81 -2.27
CA ASP A 129 17.09 4.12 -3.45
C ASP A 129 16.11 4.28 -4.61
N PRO A 130 16.19 5.41 -5.33
CA PRO A 130 15.28 5.64 -6.46
C PRO A 130 15.35 4.57 -7.54
N ARG A 131 16.51 3.93 -7.74
CA ARG A 131 16.65 2.87 -8.74
C ARG A 131 15.80 1.65 -8.40
N ALA A 132 15.75 1.28 -7.11
CA ALA A 132 14.93 0.16 -6.65
C ALA A 132 13.44 0.44 -6.85
N VAL A 133 13.04 1.69 -6.91
CA VAL A 133 11.65 2.10 -7.06
C VAL A 133 11.18 2.10 -8.52
N GLU A 134 12.08 2.22 -9.50
CA GLU A 134 11.71 2.40 -10.90
C GLU A 134 10.72 1.35 -11.42
N VAL A 135 11.04 0.07 -11.30
CA VAL A 135 10.17 -0.99 -11.83
C VAL A 135 8.85 -1.07 -11.05
N PRO A 136 8.84 -1.12 -9.71
CA PRO A 136 7.56 -1.09 -8.98
C PRO A 136 6.70 0.12 -9.30
N HIS A 137 7.31 1.29 -9.47
CA HIS A 137 6.58 2.51 -9.79
C HIS A 137 5.90 2.41 -11.16
N HIS A 138 6.62 1.97 -12.19
CA HIS A 138 6.04 1.75 -13.51
C HIS A 138 4.91 0.73 -13.48
N ARG A 139 5.08 -0.36 -12.74
CA ARG A 139 4.06 -1.36 -12.59
C ARG A 139 2.82 -0.79 -11.90
N PHE A 140 3.02 -0.02 -10.84
CA PHE A 140 1.90 0.60 -10.14
C PHE A 140 1.11 1.53 -11.06
N GLU A 141 1.78 2.37 -11.83
CA GLU A 141 1.09 3.28 -12.75
C GLU A 141 0.26 2.53 -13.79
N ALA A 142 0.81 1.45 -14.33
CA ALA A 142 0.07 0.63 -15.30
C ALA A 142 -1.14 -0.05 -14.67
N ILE A 143 -1.00 -0.60 -13.47
CA ILE A 143 -2.11 -1.22 -12.74
C ILE A 143 -3.16 -0.16 -12.42
N TRP A 144 -2.74 0.99 -11.93
CA TRP A 144 -3.63 2.07 -11.53
C TRP A 144 -4.48 2.58 -12.69
N GLU A 145 -3.86 2.81 -13.83
CA GLU A 145 -4.58 3.29 -15.02
C GLU A 145 -5.61 2.29 -15.53
N ALA A 146 -5.34 0.99 -15.39
CA ALA A 146 -6.26 -0.06 -15.81
C ALA A 146 -7.39 -0.31 -14.80
N SER A 147 -7.27 0.21 -13.59
CA SER A 147 -8.16 -0.08 -12.48
C SER A 147 -9.29 0.95 -12.37
N ARG A 148 -10.34 0.58 -11.63
CA ARG A 148 -11.50 1.47 -11.41
C ARG A 148 -11.66 1.75 -9.92
N PRO A 149 -12.26 2.90 -9.54
CA PRO A 149 -12.46 3.24 -8.14
C PRO A 149 -13.24 2.18 -7.37
N THR A 150 -12.83 1.95 -6.13
CA THR A 150 -13.51 1.07 -5.19
C THR A 150 -13.35 1.62 -3.77
N LEU A 151 -14.01 1.00 -2.79
CA LEU A 151 -13.93 1.39 -1.38
C LEU A 151 -14.19 2.89 -1.20
N HIS A 152 -15.18 3.41 -1.89
CA HIS A 152 -15.53 4.82 -1.77
C HIS A 152 -15.91 5.16 -0.34
N PRO A 153 -15.51 6.31 0.18
CA PRO A 153 -16.09 6.79 1.42
C PRO A 153 -17.56 7.01 1.16
N THR A 154 -18.38 6.07 1.60
CA THR A 154 -19.81 6.22 1.44
C THR A 154 -20.29 7.19 2.46
N THR A 155 -20.81 8.24 1.98
CA THR A 155 -21.52 9.15 2.81
C THR A 155 -22.94 8.73 2.96
N THR A 156 -23.19 7.51 2.65
CA THR A 156 -24.55 7.19 2.63
C THR A 156 -25.16 7.05 3.93
N GLY A 157 -24.82 7.49 4.91
CA GLY A 157 -25.75 7.44 5.99
C GLY A 157 -27.17 7.37 5.53
N LEU A 158 -27.34 7.05 4.48
CA LEU A 158 -28.67 6.93 3.94
C LEU A 158 -29.33 5.64 4.28
#